data_8059b2c7a97d7f6c050c6c96287e1635
#
_entry.id   8059b2c7a97d7f6c050c6c96287e1635
#
_cell.length_a   1.000
_cell.length_b   1.000
_cell.length_c   1.000
_cell.angle_alpha   90.00
_cell.angle_beta   90.00
_cell.angle_gamma   90.00
#
_symmetry.space_group_name_H-M   'P 1'
#
loop_
_entity.id
_entity.type
_entity.pdbx_description
1 polymer ?
#
loop_
_entity_poly.entity_id
_entity_poly.type
_entity_poly.pdbx_seq_one_letter_code
_entity_poly.pdbx_strand_id
1 'polypeptide(L)'
;MELETKWSVNESLLQSYRSIFISSQSFLLAVGAVLIEQYPYLNIAIAGLSLLMIWWIWIPVVKARRRIVDYYKYALKLNDEQGASFFQKFSEQVYVRNGTQRDEANKFLQDAIGEIKPITDLRETRKKVDVYLPIGFSIIWLLFIFISVIQIVELSIN
;
A
#
# COMPACT_ATOMS: atom_id res chain seq x y z
N MET A 1 -1.11 1.27 27.95
CA MET A 1 -0.70 -0.13 27.70
C MET A 1 -1.50 -0.82 26.59
N GLU A 2 -2.82 -0.84 26.63
CA GLU A 2 -3.62 -1.52 25.58
C GLU A 2 -3.54 -0.86 24.19
N LEU A 3 -3.57 0.48 24.10
CA LEU A 3 -3.46 1.24 22.86
C LEU A 3 -2.08 1.13 22.22
N GLU A 4 -1.00 1.15 23.01
CA GLU A 4 0.38 0.98 22.54
C GLU A 4 0.58 -0.40 21.92
N THR A 5 0.05 -1.44 22.58
CA THR A 5 0.10 -2.81 22.05
C THR A 5 -0.67 -2.93 20.74
N LYS A 6 -1.87 -2.36 20.65
CA LYS A 6 -2.66 -2.34 19.41
C LYS A 6 -1.97 -1.57 18.29
N TRP A 7 -1.35 -0.43 18.59
CA TRP A 7 -0.54 0.31 17.61
C TRP A 7 0.65 -0.51 17.12
N SER A 8 1.43 -1.09 18.03
CA SER A 8 2.60 -1.92 17.70
C SER A 8 2.25 -3.12 16.81
N VAL A 9 1.16 -3.82 17.13
CA VAL A 9 0.65 -4.94 16.31
C VAL A 9 0.28 -4.47 14.90
N ASN A 10 -0.45 -3.36 14.77
CA ASN A 10 -0.85 -2.86 13.44
C ASN A 10 0.33 -2.31 12.64
N GLU A 11 1.33 -1.70 13.28
CA GLU A 11 2.58 -1.30 12.63
C GLU A 11 3.35 -2.52 12.11
N SER A 12 3.48 -3.58 12.93
CA SER A 12 4.12 -4.85 12.56
C SER A 12 3.41 -5.51 11.38
N LEU A 13 2.07 -5.54 11.39
CA LEU A 13 1.28 -6.06 10.28
C LEU A 13 1.52 -5.25 8.99
N LEU A 14 1.58 -3.93 9.07
CA LEU A 14 1.87 -3.09 7.90
C LEU A 14 3.25 -3.39 7.31
N GLN A 15 4.27 -3.59 8.15
CA GLN A 15 5.61 -3.98 7.70
C GLN A 15 5.61 -5.38 7.08
N SER A 16 4.89 -6.33 7.66
CA SER A 16 4.74 -7.67 7.11
C SER A 16 4.10 -7.66 5.73
N TYR A 17 3.04 -6.90 5.51
CA TYR A 17 2.43 -6.74 4.19
C TYR A 17 3.40 -6.16 3.17
N ARG A 18 4.20 -5.15 3.54
CA ARG A 18 5.23 -4.58 2.66
C ARG A 18 6.27 -5.62 2.26
N SER A 19 6.77 -6.37 3.24
CA SER A 19 7.77 -7.42 3.01
C SER A 19 7.24 -8.50 2.07
N ILE A 20 6.03 -9.02 2.31
CA ILE A 20 5.39 -10.02 1.46
C ILE A 20 5.24 -9.50 0.03
N PHE A 21 4.81 -8.27 -0.14
CA PHE A 21 4.65 -7.68 -1.47
C PHE A 21 5.97 -7.55 -2.21
N ILE A 22 7.01 -6.98 -1.55
CA ILE A 22 8.34 -6.83 -2.15
C ILE A 22 8.89 -8.19 -2.56
N SER A 23 8.81 -9.18 -1.68
CA SER A 23 9.27 -10.54 -1.96
C SER A 23 8.53 -11.18 -3.12
N SER A 24 7.19 -11.03 -3.17
CA SER A 24 6.37 -11.55 -4.26
C SER A 24 6.72 -10.91 -5.60
N GLN A 25 6.85 -9.58 -5.64
CA GLN A 25 7.22 -8.87 -6.87
C GLN A 25 8.63 -9.20 -7.32
N SER A 26 9.59 -9.31 -6.39
CA SER A 26 10.97 -9.69 -6.71
C SER A 26 11.03 -11.11 -7.29
N PHE A 27 10.26 -12.04 -6.73
CA PHE A 27 10.16 -13.41 -7.25
C PHE A 27 9.55 -13.42 -8.66
N LEU A 28 8.44 -12.72 -8.86
CA LEU A 28 7.79 -12.65 -10.18
C LEU A 28 8.69 -12.00 -11.23
N LEU A 29 9.47 -10.97 -10.86
CA LEU A 29 10.45 -10.35 -11.75
C LEU A 29 11.57 -11.32 -12.13
N ALA A 30 12.06 -12.12 -11.19
CA ALA A 30 13.06 -13.14 -11.49
C ALA A 30 12.51 -14.19 -12.48
N VAL A 31 11.27 -14.64 -12.28
CA VAL A 31 10.58 -15.55 -13.23
C VAL A 31 10.40 -14.88 -14.58
N GLY A 32 9.93 -13.63 -14.62
CA GLY A 32 9.76 -12.87 -15.84
C GLY A 32 11.07 -12.68 -16.62
N ALA A 33 12.18 -12.42 -15.94
CA ALA A 33 13.48 -12.29 -16.55
C ALA A 33 13.95 -13.59 -17.26
N VAL A 34 13.63 -14.76 -16.68
CA VAL A 34 13.94 -16.06 -17.29
C VAL A 34 13.03 -16.34 -18.49
N LEU A 35 11.77 -15.96 -18.41
CA LEU A 35 10.77 -16.26 -19.44
C LEU A 35 10.84 -15.31 -20.64
N ILE A 36 11.46 -14.16 -20.50
CA ILE A 36 11.42 -13.10 -21.51
C ILE A 36 11.95 -13.57 -22.88
N GLU A 37 12.98 -14.41 -22.90
CA GLU A 37 13.57 -14.90 -24.13
C GLU A 37 12.83 -16.09 -24.75
N GLN A 38 12.30 -16.99 -23.92
CA GLN A 38 11.74 -18.27 -24.39
C GLN A 38 10.23 -18.22 -24.58
N TYR A 39 9.53 -17.47 -23.74
CA TYR A 39 8.06 -17.45 -23.68
C TYR A 39 7.50 -16.02 -23.52
N PRO A 40 7.67 -15.15 -24.54
CA PRO A 40 7.29 -13.74 -24.42
C PRO A 40 5.79 -13.54 -24.14
N TYR A 41 4.90 -14.39 -24.67
CA TYR A 41 3.47 -14.32 -24.37
C TYR A 41 3.16 -14.59 -22.89
N LEU A 42 3.82 -15.59 -22.29
CA LEU A 42 3.66 -15.92 -20.88
C LEU A 42 4.20 -14.78 -19.99
N ASN A 43 5.32 -14.17 -20.39
CA ASN A 43 5.88 -13.01 -19.67
C ASN A 43 4.92 -11.82 -19.68
N ILE A 44 4.23 -11.54 -20.79
CA ILE A 44 3.20 -10.48 -20.84
C ILE A 44 2.05 -10.81 -19.89
N ALA A 45 1.59 -12.06 -19.83
CA ALA A 45 0.52 -12.46 -18.92
C ALA A 45 0.92 -12.28 -17.44
N ILE A 46 2.13 -12.68 -17.06
CA ILE A 46 2.66 -12.50 -15.70
C ILE A 46 2.81 -11.01 -15.37
N ALA A 47 3.33 -10.22 -16.29
CA ALA A 47 3.46 -8.77 -16.12
C ALA A 47 2.10 -8.10 -15.94
N GLY A 48 1.10 -8.45 -16.74
CA GLY A 48 -0.26 -7.96 -16.60
C GLY A 48 -0.88 -8.31 -15.24
N LEU A 49 -0.74 -9.56 -14.81
CA LEU A 49 -1.20 -10.01 -13.49
C LEU A 49 -0.50 -9.26 -12.35
N SER A 50 0.81 -9.04 -12.45
CA SER A 50 1.59 -8.30 -11.47
C SER A 50 1.14 -6.84 -11.37
N LEU A 51 0.89 -6.19 -12.50
CA LEU A 51 0.35 -4.82 -12.51
C LEU A 51 -1.05 -4.74 -11.88
N LEU A 52 -1.94 -5.70 -12.15
CA LEU A 52 -3.24 -5.78 -11.49
C LEU A 52 -3.10 -5.95 -9.98
N MET A 53 -2.21 -6.83 -9.51
CA MET A 53 -1.94 -7.01 -8.08
C MET A 53 -1.41 -5.73 -7.42
N ILE A 54 -0.54 -4.97 -8.10
CA ILE A 54 -0.01 -3.70 -7.59
C ILE A 54 -1.14 -2.70 -7.40
N TRP A 55 -1.93 -2.45 -8.43
CA TRP A 55 -2.88 -1.34 -8.44
C TRP A 55 -4.20 -1.66 -7.74
N TRP A 56 -4.72 -2.89 -7.82
CA TRP A 56 -6.01 -3.26 -7.27
C TRP A 56 -5.95 -3.88 -5.87
N ILE A 57 -4.84 -4.52 -5.53
CA ILE A 57 -4.71 -5.18 -4.23
C ILE A 57 -3.77 -4.39 -3.33
N TRP A 58 -2.52 -4.21 -3.75
CA TRP A 58 -1.48 -3.63 -2.90
C TRP A 58 -1.78 -2.19 -2.47
N ILE A 59 -1.99 -1.28 -3.41
CA ILE A 59 -2.19 0.14 -3.10
C ILE A 59 -3.39 0.38 -2.18
N PRO A 60 -4.59 -0.22 -2.40
CA PRO A 60 -5.71 -0.09 -1.49
C PRO A 60 -5.44 -0.67 -0.10
N VAL A 61 -4.80 -1.85 -0.01
CA VAL A 61 -4.49 -2.50 1.27
C VAL A 61 -3.52 -1.65 2.09
N VAL A 62 -2.43 -1.18 1.50
CA VAL A 62 -1.45 -0.33 2.21
C VAL A 62 -2.08 1.00 2.64
N LYS A 63 -2.88 1.64 1.79
CA LYS A 63 -3.61 2.86 2.17
C LYS A 63 -4.55 2.64 3.35
N ALA A 64 -5.31 1.54 3.35
CA ALA A 64 -6.23 1.20 4.43
C ALA A 64 -5.47 0.92 5.74
N ARG A 65 -4.44 0.09 5.69
CA ARG A 65 -3.63 -0.25 6.87
C ARG A 65 -2.86 0.93 7.44
N ARG A 66 -2.29 1.78 6.58
CA ARG A 66 -1.65 3.02 7.02
C ARG A 66 -2.62 3.93 7.79
N ARG A 67 -3.85 4.09 7.31
CA ARG A 67 -4.86 4.87 8.03
C ARG A 67 -5.07 4.34 9.44
N ILE A 68 -5.19 3.03 9.60
CA ILE A 68 -5.35 2.39 10.92
C ILE A 68 -4.16 2.71 11.83
N VAL A 69 -2.93 2.57 11.34
CA VAL A 69 -1.71 2.89 12.11
C VAL A 69 -1.65 4.37 12.48
N ASP A 70 -1.97 5.26 11.56
CA ASP A 70 -2.01 6.71 11.80
C ASP A 70 -3.05 7.05 12.88
N TYR A 71 -4.22 6.41 12.87
CA TYR A 71 -5.26 6.62 13.88
C TYR A 71 -4.81 6.19 15.28
N TYR A 72 -4.23 5.00 15.43
CA TYR A 72 -3.68 4.57 16.73
C TYR A 72 -2.60 5.51 17.23
N LYS A 73 -1.75 6.01 16.33
CA LYS A 73 -0.71 6.97 16.68
C LYS A 73 -1.27 8.30 17.18
N TYR A 74 -2.39 8.77 16.61
CA TYR A 74 -3.07 9.97 17.10
C TYR A 74 -3.77 9.73 18.42
N ALA A 75 -4.45 8.59 18.57
CA ALA A 75 -5.08 8.21 19.84
C ALA A 75 -4.07 8.16 21.01
N LEU A 76 -2.85 7.69 20.75
CA LEU A 76 -1.77 7.69 21.75
C LEU A 76 -1.24 9.08 22.11
N LYS A 77 -1.44 10.09 21.27
CA LYS A 77 -1.02 11.47 21.53
C LYS A 77 -2.05 12.32 22.26
N LEU A 78 -3.29 11.87 22.28
CA LEU A 78 -4.36 12.51 23.04
C LEU A 78 -4.27 12.07 24.49
N ASN A 79 -4.69 12.94 25.43
CA ASN A 79 -4.83 12.55 26.82
C ASN A 79 -5.79 11.35 26.94
N ASP A 80 -5.59 10.48 27.95
CA ASP A 80 -6.28 9.19 28.07
C ASP A 80 -7.80 9.25 27.86
N GLU A 81 -8.50 10.26 28.37
CA GLU A 81 -9.94 10.44 28.19
C GLU A 81 -10.31 10.82 26.74
N GLN A 82 -9.55 11.71 26.12
CA GLN A 82 -9.76 12.12 24.72
C GLN A 82 -9.37 11.01 23.76
N GLY A 83 -8.32 10.26 24.06
CA GLY A 83 -7.89 9.11 23.29
C GLY A 83 -8.91 7.99 23.28
N ALA A 84 -9.55 7.68 24.41
CA ALA A 84 -10.60 6.67 24.50
C ALA A 84 -11.85 7.08 23.71
N SER A 85 -12.29 8.34 23.82
CA SER A 85 -13.43 8.86 23.06
C SER A 85 -13.16 8.88 21.55
N PHE A 86 -11.95 9.27 21.14
CA PHE A 86 -11.53 9.24 19.75
C PHE A 86 -11.52 7.81 19.20
N PHE A 87 -11.00 6.86 19.98
CA PHE A 87 -10.93 5.46 19.59
C PHE A 87 -12.30 4.81 19.45
N GLN A 88 -13.23 5.14 20.36
CA GLN A 88 -14.60 4.64 20.28
C GLN A 88 -15.30 5.12 19.02
N LYS A 89 -15.25 6.42 18.71
CA LYS A 89 -15.80 6.99 17.48
C LYS A 89 -15.17 6.39 16.22
N PHE A 90 -13.86 6.13 16.26
CA PHE A 90 -13.14 5.51 15.15
C PHE A 90 -13.50 4.04 14.94
N SER A 91 -13.59 3.24 16.00
CA SER A 91 -13.96 1.81 15.90
C SER A 91 -15.37 1.63 15.34
N GLU A 92 -16.29 2.51 15.67
CA GLU A 92 -17.65 2.53 15.14
C GLU A 92 -17.66 2.92 13.64
N GLN A 93 -16.79 3.82 13.21
CA GLN A 93 -16.76 4.35 11.83
C GLN A 93 -15.96 3.49 10.83
N VAL A 94 -14.92 2.77 11.27
CA VAL A 94 -14.12 1.88 10.40
C VAL A 94 -14.94 0.70 9.88
N TYR A 95 -15.92 0.24 10.65
CA TYR A 95 -16.80 -0.86 10.26
C TYR A 95 -18.04 -0.40 9.47
N VAL A 96 -18.30 0.90 9.37
CA VAL A 96 -19.45 1.40 8.62
C VAL A 96 -19.10 1.59 7.15
N ARG A 97 -19.77 0.82 6.32
CA ARG A 97 -19.56 0.70 4.87
C ARG A 97 -20.13 1.88 4.05
N ASN A 98 -20.76 2.87 4.66
CA ASN A 98 -21.47 3.96 3.99
C ASN A 98 -20.57 5.17 3.74
N GLY A 99 -20.58 5.67 2.48
CA GLY A 99 -19.72 6.75 1.99
C GLY A 99 -19.78 8.06 2.81
N THR A 100 -20.94 8.48 3.25
CA THR A 100 -21.14 9.73 4.01
C THR A 100 -20.41 9.74 5.36
N GLN A 101 -20.46 8.64 6.09
CA GLN A 101 -19.76 8.53 7.37
C GLN A 101 -18.23 8.42 7.21
N ARG A 102 -17.78 7.93 6.05
CA ARG A 102 -16.35 7.90 5.70
C ARG A 102 -15.80 9.31 5.48
N ASP A 103 -16.59 10.21 4.91
CA ASP A 103 -16.18 11.58 4.65
C ASP A 103 -16.18 12.43 5.93
N GLU A 104 -17.11 12.19 6.84
CA GLU A 104 -17.12 12.78 8.18
C GLU A 104 -15.93 12.31 9.03
N ALA A 105 -15.58 11.01 8.97
CA ALA A 105 -14.41 10.49 9.65
C ALA A 105 -13.10 11.07 9.08
N ASN A 106 -13.01 11.26 7.75
CA ASN A 106 -11.87 11.89 7.12
C ASN A 106 -11.77 13.39 7.48
N LYS A 107 -12.90 14.10 7.56
CA LYS A 107 -12.95 15.50 7.97
C LYS A 107 -12.53 15.66 9.43
N PHE A 108 -13.08 14.83 10.34
CA PHE A 108 -12.70 14.81 11.74
C PHE A 108 -11.20 14.55 11.93
N LEU A 109 -10.63 13.64 11.14
CA LEU A 109 -9.19 13.38 11.12
C LEU A 109 -8.39 14.60 10.64
N GLN A 110 -8.83 15.27 9.58
CA GLN A 110 -8.15 16.46 9.07
C GLN A 110 -8.16 17.58 10.10
N ASP A 111 -9.28 17.76 10.79
CA ASP A 111 -9.41 18.76 11.84
C ASP A 111 -8.51 18.43 13.05
N ALA A 112 -8.51 17.18 13.52
CA ALA A 112 -7.63 16.71 14.60
C ALA A 112 -6.14 16.73 14.22
N ILE A 113 -5.80 16.49 12.93
CA ILE A 113 -4.44 16.60 12.40
C ILE A 113 -3.99 18.06 12.30
N GLY A 114 -4.89 18.99 11.99
CA GLY A 114 -4.61 20.43 11.90
C GLY A 114 -4.19 21.02 13.26
N GLU A 115 -4.74 20.50 14.35
CA GLU A 115 -4.39 20.93 15.72
C GLU A 115 -3.06 20.33 16.23
N ILE A 116 -2.65 19.17 15.71
CA ILE A 116 -1.43 18.48 16.13
C ILE A 116 -0.34 18.73 15.08
N LYS A 117 0.62 19.62 15.38
CA LYS A 117 1.79 19.84 14.51
C LYS A 117 2.40 18.50 14.07
N PRO A 118 2.53 18.22 12.77
CA PRO A 118 2.99 16.94 12.28
C PRO A 118 4.45 16.68 12.71
N ILE A 119 4.72 15.44 13.15
CA ILE A 119 6.08 14.92 13.16
C ILE A 119 6.39 14.59 11.69
N THR A 120 6.91 15.57 10.95
CA THR A 120 6.89 15.62 9.50
C THR A 120 7.82 14.61 8.82
N ASP A 121 9.03 14.40 9.33
CA ASP A 121 10.07 13.70 8.57
C ASP A 121 9.86 12.19 8.36
N LEU A 122 9.57 11.45 9.41
CA LEU A 122 9.39 9.99 9.29
C LEU A 122 8.10 9.60 8.54
N ARG A 123 7.06 10.42 8.66
CA ARG A 123 5.79 10.20 7.97
C ARG A 123 5.92 10.42 6.46
N GLU A 124 6.65 11.45 6.04
CA GLU A 124 6.90 11.71 4.63
C GLU A 124 7.74 10.63 3.97
N THR A 125 8.81 10.18 4.62
CA THR A 125 9.67 9.11 4.10
C THR A 125 8.91 7.81 3.91
N ARG A 126 8.12 7.40 4.90
CA ARG A 126 7.27 6.20 4.80
C ARG A 126 6.20 6.32 3.72
N LYS A 127 5.61 7.51 3.57
CA LYS A 127 4.64 7.81 2.53
C LYS A 127 5.25 7.74 1.13
N LYS A 128 6.48 8.23 0.99
CA LYS A 128 7.25 8.15 -0.26
C LYS A 128 7.50 6.69 -0.66
N VAL A 129 7.95 5.84 0.24
CA VAL A 129 8.17 4.41 -0.03
C VAL A 129 6.89 3.73 -0.52
N ASP A 130 5.75 3.95 0.13
CA ASP A 130 4.47 3.32 -0.26
C ASP A 130 3.93 3.81 -1.62
N VAL A 131 4.43 4.91 -2.15
CA VAL A 131 4.07 5.43 -3.48
C VAL A 131 5.13 5.07 -4.53
N TYR A 132 6.40 5.30 -4.23
CA TYR A 132 7.46 5.10 -5.23
C TYR A 132 7.76 3.62 -5.48
N LEU A 133 7.60 2.76 -4.48
CA LEU A 133 7.87 1.33 -4.65
C LEU A 133 6.92 0.68 -5.67
N PRO A 134 5.58 0.84 -5.57
CA PRO A 134 4.65 0.35 -6.60
C PRO A 134 4.93 0.93 -7.99
N ILE A 135 5.25 2.22 -8.06
CA ILE A 135 5.60 2.88 -9.33
C ILE A 135 6.86 2.25 -9.93
N GLY A 136 7.91 2.05 -9.13
CA GLY A 136 9.14 1.42 -9.57
C GLY A 136 8.90 0.02 -10.15
N PHE A 137 8.17 -0.83 -9.44
CA PHE A 137 7.78 -2.15 -9.95
C PHE A 137 6.94 -2.06 -11.23
N SER A 138 6.01 -1.10 -11.30
CA SER A 138 5.19 -0.90 -12.50
C SER A 138 6.04 -0.52 -13.73
N ILE A 139 7.04 0.34 -13.56
CA ILE A 139 7.95 0.72 -14.64
C ILE A 139 8.73 -0.51 -15.15
N ILE A 140 9.26 -1.34 -14.24
CA ILE A 140 10.00 -2.55 -14.63
C ILE A 140 9.09 -3.52 -15.39
N TRP A 141 7.85 -3.73 -14.95
CA TRP A 141 6.89 -4.58 -15.65
C TRP A 141 6.52 -4.04 -17.03
N LEU A 142 6.36 -2.73 -17.18
CA LEU A 142 6.11 -2.12 -18.48
C LEU A 142 7.31 -2.30 -19.43
N LEU A 143 8.53 -2.23 -18.93
CA LEU A 143 9.73 -2.55 -19.71
C LEU A 143 9.75 -4.02 -20.16
N PHE A 144 9.38 -4.96 -19.28
CA PHE A 144 9.28 -6.37 -19.63
C PHE A 144 8.23 -6.62 -20.72
N ILE A 145 7.06 -5.99 -20.61
CA ILE A 145 6.03 -6.06 -21.66
C ILE A 145 6.59 -5.52 -22.99
N PHE A 146 7.25 -4.37 -22.95
CA PHE A 146 7.80 -3.74 -24.14
C PHE A 146 8.83 -4.64 -24.86
N ILE A 147 9.78 -5.22 -24.11
CA ILE A 147 10.77 -6.16 -24.65
C ILE A 147 10.09 -7.40 -25.24
N SER A 148 9.12 -7.98 -24.54
CA SER A 148 8.38 -9.15 -25.02
C SER A 148 7.59 -8.88 -26.30
N VAL A 149 7.02 -7.68 -26.44
CA VAL A 149 6.32 -7.28 -27.68
C VAL A 149 7.30 -7.17 -28.86
N ILE A 150 8.48 -6.59 -28.67
CA ILE A 150 9.51 -6.53 -29.71
C ILE A 150 9.87 -7.94 -30.19
N GLN A 151 10.14 -8.85 -29.27
CA GLN A 151 10.47 -10.25 -29.60
C GLN A 151 9.37 -10.96 -30.37
N ILE A 152 8.09 -10.75 -30.00
CA ILE A 152 6.96 -11.32 -30.74
C ILE A 152 6.91 -10.79 -32.18
N VAL A 153 7.16 -9.48 -32.36
CA VAL A 153 7.18 -8.87 -33.70
C VAL A 153 8.34 -9.43 -34.54
N GLU A 154 9.53 -9.57 -33.96
CA GLU A 154 10.68 -10.17 -34.66
C GLU A 154 10.41 -11.62 -35.05
N LEU A 155 9.80 -12.43 -34.20
CA LEU A 155 9.42 -13.80 -34.48
C LEU A 155 8.32 -13.91 -35.56
N SER A 156 7.53 -12.89 -35.78
CA SER A 156 6.46 -12.89 -36.79
C SER A 156 6.94 -12.41 -38.19
N ILE A 157 8.11 -11.80 -38.27
CA ILE A 157 8.71 -11.29 -39.54
C ILE A 157 9.68 -12.32 -40.13
N ASN A 158 10.25 -13.20 -39.32
CA ASN A 158 11.16 -14.28 -39.77
C ASN A 158 10.37 -15.58 -39.98
#